data_fe819740b648b4b282e187b17a9f4a4a
#
_entry.id   fe819740b648b4b282e187b17a9f4a4a
#
_cell.length_a   1.000
_cell.length_b   1.000
_cell.length_c   1.000
_cell.angle_alpha   90.00
_cell.angle_beta   90.00
_cell.angle_gamma   90.00
#
_symmetry.space_group_name_H-M   'P 1'
#
loop_
_entity.id
_entity.type
_entity.pdbx_description
1 polymer ?
#
loop_
_entity_poly.entity_id
_entity_poly.type
_entity_poly.pdbx_seq_one_letter_code
_entity_poly.pdbx_strand_id
1 'polypeptide(L)'
;TKTNLIKMKTIALALAATSFASAPAFAGAYINTEVNNGYYGSEYLGRTVELHVGAEGTNGKVDYFVQGGPALVAVDGVDGTETELSGKVGGTYNISSATSLYGEFAGATNGDFDNSYNLKVGAKYKF
;
A
#
# COMPACT_ATOMS: atom_id res chain seq x y z
N THR A 1 -19.60 8.34 13.04
CA THR A 1 -20.25 7.18 12.41
C THR A 1 -19.36 6.60 11.32
N LYS A 2 -19.59 5.36 10.93
CA LYS A 2 -18.84 4.71 9.85
C LYS A 2 -18.91 5.49 8.53
N THR A 3 -20.07 6.06 8.23
CA THR A 3 -20.26 6.84 6.99
C THR A 3 -19.38 8.07 6.95
N ASN A 4 -19.27 8.81 8.07
CA ASN A 4 -18.42 10.00 8.14
C ASN A 4 -16.94 9.63 8.03
N LEU A 5 -16.54 8.53 8.64
CA LEU A 5 -15.16 8.05 8.56
C LEU A 5 -14.76 7.67 7.13
N ILE A 6 -15.65 6.99 6.41
CA ILE A 6 -15.44 6.62 5.01
C ILE A 6 -15.30 7.87 4.14
N LYS A 7 -16.15 8.89 4.34
CA LYS A 7 -16.07 10.16 3.61
C LYS A 7 -14.75 10.88 3.86
N MET A 8 -14.29 10.90 5.11
CA MET A 8 -13.01 11.52 5.46
C MET A 8 -11.84 10.80 4.78
N LYS A 9 -11.83 9.46 4.77
CA LYS A 9 -10.80 8.68 4.09
C LYS A 9 -10.78 8.95 2.59
N THR A 10 -11.95 9.08 1.96
CA THR A 10 -12.07 9.37 0.53
C THR A 10 -11.52 10.76 0.20
N ILE A 11 -11.84 11.76 1.03
CA ILE A 11 -11.33 13.13 0.86
C ILE A 11 -9.80 13.15 0.98
N ALA A 12 -9.25 12.46 1.98
CA ALA A 12 -7.81 12.38 2.18
C ALA A 12 -7.11 11.76 0.97
N LEU A 13 -7.70 10.70 0.40
CA LEU A 13 -7.17 10.05 -0.81
C LEU A 13 -7.16 11.02 -2.00
N ALA A 14 -8.25 11.76 -2.21
CA ALA A 14 -8.35 12.72 -3.30
C ALA A 14 -7.31 13.85 -3.17
N LEU A 15 -7.09 14.35 -1.96
CA LEU A 15 -6.08 15.36 -1.69
C LEU A 15 -4.66 14.84 -1.94
N ALA A 16 -4.38 13.61 -1.51
CA ALA A 16 -3.09 12.98 -1.75
C ALA A 16 -2.82 12.80 -3.24
N ALA A 17 -3.80 12.32 -4.01
CA ALA A 17 -3.68 12.16 -5.45
C ALA A 17 -3.42 13.49 -6.15
N THR A 18 -4.12 14.55 -5.76
CA THR A 18 -3.92 15.89 -6.30
C THR A 18 -2.51 16.42 -6.01
N SER A 19 -2.03 16.20 -4.80
CA SER A 19 -0.68 16.62 -4.40
C SER A 19 0.40 15.94 -5.24
N PHE A 20 0.29 14.63 -5.46
CA PHE A 20 1.25 13.90 -6.28
C PHE A 20 1.19 14.35 -7.75
N ALA A 21 0.00 14.57 -8.29
CA ALA A 21 -0.17 15.00 -9.68
C ALA A 21 0.43 16.38 -9.94
N SER A 22 0.47 17.26 -8.93
CA SER A 22 1.00 18.61 -9.06
C SER A 22 2.46 18.75 -8.68
N ALA A 23 3.11 17.71 -8.15
CA ALA A 23 4.48 17.76 -7.67
C ALA A 23 5.47 17.37 -8.77
N PRO A 24 6.23 18.35 -9.36
CA PRO A 24 7.14 18.04 -10.47
C PRO A 24 8.38 17.26 -10.05
N ALA A 25 8.64 17.14 -8.74
CA ALA A 25 9.80 16.40 -8.22
C ALA A 25 9.63 14.89 -8.26
N PHE A 26 8.40 14.38 -8.42
CA PHE A 26 8.15 12.95 -8.49
C PHE A 26 8.26 12.46 -9.92
N ALA A 27 9.12 11.46 -10.14
CA ALA A 27 9.38 10.90 -11.46
C ALA A 27 8.18 10.17 -12.06
N GLY A 28 7.29 9.65 -11.24
CA GLY A 28 6.08 9.00 -11.72
C GLY A 28 5.01 8.89 -10.65
N ALA A 29 3.82 9.40 -10.97
CA ALA A 29 2.62 9.14 -10.19
C ALA A 29 1.93 7.91 -10.77
N TYR A 30 1.34 7.07 -9.91
CA TYR A 30 0.68 5.85 -10.38
C TYR A 30 -0.54 5.52 -9.52
N ILE A 31 -1.38 4.69 -10.10
CA ILE A 31 -2.50 4.07 -9.39
C ILE A 31 -2.24 2.58 -9.38
N ASN A 32 -2.36 1.96 -8.21
CA ASN A 32 -2.17 0.52 -8.05
C ASN A 32 -3.45 -0.08 -7.47
N THR A 33 -3.98 -1.09 -8.15
CA THR A 33 -5.13 -1.84 -7.67
C THR A 33 -4.68 -3.27 -7.42
N GLU A 34 -4.98 -3.79 -6.25
CA GLU A 34 -4.52 -5.12 -5.85
C GLU A 34 -5.65 -5.86 -5.17
N VAL A 35 -5.80 -7.13 -5.53
CA VAL A 35 -6.77 -8.02 -4.91
C VAL A 35 -6.02 -9.18 -4.28
N ASN A 36 -6.20 -9.35 -2.98
CA ASN A 36 -5.59 -10.43 -2.23
C ASN A 36 -6.66 -11.34 -1.68
N ASN A 37 -6.58 -12.62 -2.01
CA ASN A 37 -7.47 -13.65 -1.49
C ASN A 37 -6.67 -14.54 -0.55
N GLY A 38 -7.17 -14.70 0.67
CA GLY A 38 -6.50 -15.50 1.69
C GLY A 38 -7.11 -16.88 1.80
N TYR A 39 -6.24 -17.89 1.93
CA TYR A 39 -6.62 -19.29 2.11
C TYR A 39 -5.78 -19.92 3.21
N TYR A 40 -6.37 -20.87 3.89
CA TYR A 40 -5.65 -21.77 4.80
C TYR A 40 -5.93 -23.19 4.31
N GLY A 41 -4.91 -23.81 3.69
CA GLY A 41 -5.15 -25.02 2.93
C GLY A 41 -6.10 -24.74 1.77
N SER A 42 -7.22 -25.45 1.72
CA SER A 42 -8.27 -25.22 0.72
C SER A 42 -9.40 -24.31 1.23
N GLU A 43 -9.33 -23.87 2.48
CA GLU A 43 -10.37 -23.02 3.08
C GLU A 43 -10.14 -21.56 2.77
N TYR A 44 -11.19 -20.92 2.20
CA TYR A 44 -11.16 -19.51 1.87
C TYR A 44 -11.39 -18.67 3.14
N LEU A 45 -10.47 -17.72 3.41
CA LEU A 45 -10.54 -16.88 4.59
C LEU A 45 -11.13 -15.50 4.34
N GLY A 46 -10.91 -14.95 3.16
CA GLY A 46 -11.41 -13.62 2.86
C GLY A 46 -10.66 -12.96 1.71
N ARG A 47 -11.06 -11.71 1.44
CA ARG A 47 -10.51 -10.93 0.33
C ARG A 47 -10.22 -9.51 0.80
N THR A 48 -9.11 -8.97 0.33
CA THR A 48 -8.79 -7.55 0.47
C THR A 48 -8.60 -6.96 -0.91
N VAL A 49 -9.28 -5.85 -1.17
CA VAL A 49 -9.11 -5.07 -2.40
C VAL A 49 -8.52 -3.73 -2.01
N GLU A 50 -7.35 -3.42 -2.52
CA GLU A 50 -6.67 -2.16 -2.26
C GLU A 50 -6.70 -1.28 -3.50
N LEU A 51 -6.97 0.00 -3.30
CA LEU A 51 -6.84 1.02 -4.34
C LEU A 51 -5.91 2.10 -3.81
N HIS A 52 -4.70 2.12 -4.31
CA HIS A 52 -3.68 3.07 -3.87
C HIS A 52 -3.32 4.04 -4.97
N VAL A 53 -3.05 5.28 -4.58
CA VAL A 53 -2.34 6.23 -5.40
C VAL A 53 -0.94 6.38 -4.82
N GLY A 54 0.03 6.58 -5.67
CA GLY A 54 1.39 6.66 -5.21
C GLY A 54 2.30 7.42 -6.15
N ALA A 55 3.53 7.52 -5.74
CA ALA A 55 4.59 8.11 -6.53
C ALA A 55 5.85 7.28 -6.35
N GLU A 56 6.61 7.15 -7.42
CA GLU A 56 7.88 6.45 -7.42
C GLU A 56 8.94 7.28 -8.13
N GLY A 57 10.18 7.03 -7.80
CA GLY A 57 11.28 7.74 -8.41
C GLY A 57 12.59 7.03 -8.20
N THR A 58 13.61 7.56 -8.86
CA THR A 58 14.96 7.05 -8.79
C THR A 58 15.90 8.22 -8.50
N ASN A 59 16.79 8.03 -7.53
CA ASN A 59 17.84 8.99 -7.22
C ASN A 59 19.17 8.24 -7.15
N GLY A 60 19.95 8.29 -8.24
CA GLY A 60 21.19 7.54 -8.35
C GLY A 60 20.94 6.04 -8.32
N LYS A 61 21.46 5.38 -7.28
CA LYS A 61 21.32 3.92 -7.09
C LYS A 61 20.10 3.54 -6.27
N VAL A 62 19.28 4.52 -5.84
CA VAL A 62 18.14 4.29 -4.97
C VAL A 62 16.84 4.45 -5.76
N ASP A 63 16.02 3.41 -5.76
CA ASP A 63 14.66 3.46 -6.25
C ASP A 63 13.73 3.53 -5.04
N TYR A 64 12.72 4.36 -5.09
CA TYR A 64 11.82 4.53 -3.96
C TYR A 64 10.38 4.69 -4.41
N PHE A 65 9.45 4.37 -3.52
CA PHE A 65 8.03 4.58 -3.75
C PHE A 65 7.30 4.91 -2.45
N VAL A 66 6.18 5.60 -2.60
CA VAL A 66 5.22 5.82 -1.52
C VAL A 66 3.83 5.68 -2.12
N GLN A 67 2.94 4.97 -1.44
CA GLN A 67 1.56 4.81 -1.89
C GLN A 67 0.61 4.69 -0.71
N GLY A 68 -0.65 5.04 -0.95
CA GLY A 68 -1.67 4.91 0.06
C GLY A 68 -3.06 5.01 -0.54
N GLY A 69 -4.02 4.56 0.23
CA GLY A 69 -5.42 4.59 -0.17
C GLY A 69 -6.28 3.60 0.60
N PRO A 70 -7.56 3.49 0.22
CA PRO A 70 -8.49 2.59 0.89
C PRO A 70 -8.20 1.13 0.60
N ALA A 71 -8.48 0.30 1.59
CA ALA A 71 -8.49 -1.15 1.48
C ALA A 71 -9.86 -1.65 1.92
N LEU A 72 -10.51 -2.43 1.07
CA LEU A 72 -11.80 -3.04 1.37
C LEU A 72 -11.55 -4.47 1.81
N VAL A 73 -11.95 -4.78 3.04
CA VAL A 73 -11.67 -6.08 3.65
C VAL A 73 -12.99 -6.84 3.84
N ALA A 74 -13.09 -8.01 3.23
CA ALA A 74 -14.22 -8.92 3.39
C ALA A 74 -13.72 -10.25 3.93
N VAL A 75 -14.22 -10.64 5.10
CA VAL A 75 -13.85 -11.89 5.76
C VAL A 75 -14.95 -12.91 5.49
N ASP A 76 -14.54 -14.14 5.11
CA ASP A 76 -15.49 -15.22 4.83
C ASP A 76 -16.32 -15.55 6.08
N GLY A 77 -17.64 -15.64 5.90
CA GLY A 77 -18.58 -15.91 6.98
C GLY A 77 -18.98 -14.69 7.80
N VAL A 78 -18.45 -13.52 7.49
CA VAL A 78 -18.79 -12.26 8.15
C VAL A 78 -19.54 -11.36 7.17
N ASP A 79 -20.71 -10.89 7.57
CA ASP A 79 -21.51 -9.99 6.74
C ASP A 79 -20.85 -8.61 6.67
N GLY A 80 -20.85 -8.06 5.46
CA GLY A 80 -20.36 -6.72 5.20
C GLY A 80 -18.87 -6.65 4.89
N THR A 81 -18.46 -5.48 4.43
CA THR A 81 -17.09 -5.17 4.05
C THR A 81 -16.62 -4.00 4.89
N GLU A 82 -15.44 -4.12 5.48
CA GLU A 82 -14.82 -3.03 6.21
C GLU A 82 -13.90 -2.25 5.29
N THR A 83 -13.88 -0.92 5.49
CA THR A 83 -12.95 -0.04 4.78
C THR A 83 -11.85 0.39 5.74
N GLU A 84 -10.63 0.12 5.35
CA GLU A 84 -9.44 0.54 6.07
C GLU A 84 -8.66 1.52 5.22
N LEU A 85 -7.81 2.32 5.86
CA LEU A 85 -6.83 3.15 5.15
C LEU A 85 -5.48 2.48 5.29
N SER A 86 -4.82 2.22 4.17
CA SER A 86 -3.51 1.56 4.17
C SER A 86 -2.50 2.37 3.39
N GLY A 87 -1.22 2.10 3.64
CA GLY A 87 -0.14 2.77 2.95
C GLY A 87 1.14 1.96 3.00
N LYS A 88 1.99 2.22 2.03
CA LYS A 88 3.29 1.57 1.93
C LYS A 88 4.34 2.60 1.50
N VAL A 89 5.53 2.46 2.06
CA VAL A 89 6.70 3.21 1.61
C VAL A 89 7.86 2.24 1.52
N GLY A 90 8.64 2.34 0.46
CA GLY A 90 9.73 1.42 0.30
C GLY A 90 10.82 1.96 -0.61
N GLY A 91 11.90 1.22 -0.64
CA GLY A 91 13.02 1.57 -1.47
C GLY A 91 13.95 0.39 -1.73
N THR A 92 14.72 0.54 -2.79
CA THR A 92 15.73 -0.43 -3.19
C THR A 92 17.04 0.30 -3.43
N TYR A 93 18.10 -0.17 -2.78
CA TYR A 93 19.45 0.31 -3.02
C TYR A 93 20.18 -0.68 -3.92
N ASN A 94 20.52 -0.24 -5.13
CA ASN A 94 21.18 -1.08 -6.11
C ASN A 94 22.69 -0.97 -5.93
N ILE A 95 23.29 -1.95 -5.25
CA ILE A 95 24.73 -1.97 -4.98
C ILE A 95 25.49 -2.20 -6.29
N SER A 96 24.99 -3.11 -7.13
CA SER A 96 25.56 -3.43 -8.43
C SER A 96 24.43 -3.85 -9.37
N SER A 97 24.77 -4.18 -10.61
CA SER A 97 23.77 -4.71 -11.56
C SER A 97 23.19 -6.06 -11.10
N ALA A 98 23.90 -6.77 -10.23
CA ALA A 98 23.48 -8.10 -9.76
C ALA A 98 22.87 -8.05 -8.36
N THR A 99 23.27 -7.13 -7.51
CA THR A 99 22.91 -7.13 -6.07
C THR A 99 22.16 -5.88 -5.68
N SER A 100 21.03 -6.07 -4.98
CA SER A 100 20.26 -4.97 -4.41
C SER A 100 19.79 -5.30 -3.00
N LEU A 101 19.62 -4.25 -2.20
CA LEU A 101 19.00 -4.32 -0.88
C LEU A 101 17.67 -3.59 -0.96
N TYR A 102 16.63 -4.13 -0.36
CA TYR A 102 15.33 -3.48 -0.38
C TYR A 102 14.67 -3.49 0.99
N GLY A 103 13.81 -2.51 1.20
CA GLY A 103 13.00 -2.41 2.41
C GLY A 103 11.64 -1.83 2.10
N GLU A 104 10.64 -2.25 2.87
CA GLU A 104 9.28 -1.76 2.74
C GLU A 104 8.64 -1.70 4.12
N PHE A 105 7.99 -0.58 4.39
CA PHE A 105 7.17 -0.41 5.58
C PHE A 105 5.73 -0.21 5.14
N ALA A 106 4.82 -1.02 5.68
CA ALA A 106 3.40 -0.93 5.38
C ALA A 106 2.60 -0.77 6.66
N GLY A 107 1.51 -0.04 6.57
CA GLY A 107 0.61 0.15 7.69
C GLY A 107 -0.83 0.22 7.23
N ALA A 108 -1.74 -0.12 8.13
CA ALA A 108 -3.16 -0.02 7.89
C ALA A 108 -3.88 0.38 9.18
N THR A 109 -4.87 1.25 9.04
CA THR A 109 -5.77 1.57 10.14
C THR A 109 -6.84 0.48 10.24
N ASN A 110 -7.21 0.12 11.46
CA ASN A 110 -8.16 -0.96 11.69
C ASN A 110 -9.38 -0.47 12.48
N GLY A 111 -9.91 0.68 12.11
CA GLY A 111 -11.08 1.28 12.73
C GLY A 111 -10.84 1.62 14.19
N ASP A 112 -11.61 0.99 15.09
CA ASP A 112 -11.49 1.19 16.53
C ASP A 112 -10.39 0.33 17.17
N PHE A 113 -9.74 -0.52 16.38
CA PHE A 113 -8.68 -1.40 16.86
C PHE A 113 -7.31 -0.78 16.61
N ASP A 114 -6.28 -1.42 17.16
CA ASP A 114 -4.92 -0.99 16.94
C ASP A 114 -4.55 -1.08 15.46
N ASN A 115 -3.74 -0.13 15.00
CA ASN A 115 -3.24 -0.14 13.64
C ASN A 115 -2.27 -1.31 13.45
N SER A 116 -2.26 -1.87 12.25
CA SER A 116 -1.30 -2.92 11.90
C SER A 116 -0.15 -2.35 11.09
N TYR A 117 1.05 -2.90 11.35
CA TYR A 117 2.28 -2.48 10.68
C TYR A 117 3.05 -3.71 10.23
N ASN A 118 3.77 -3.55 9.13
CA ASN A 118 4.64 -4.60 8.62
C ASN A 118 5.93 -3.98 8.09
N LEU A 119 7.05 -4.57 8.45
CA LEU A 119 8.36 -4.18 7.94
C LEU A 119 8.97 -5.36 7.20
N LYS A 120 9.38 -5.11 5.96
CA LYS A 120 10.03 -6.11 5.13
C LYS A 120 11.41 -5.59 4.74
N VAL A 121 12.45 -6.38 4.93
CA VAL A 121 13.79 -6.09 4.45
C VAL A 121 14.35 -7.32 3.76
N GLY A 122 15.14 -7.13 2.74
CA GLY A 122 15.72 -8.24 2.03
C GLY A 122 16.85 -7.83 1.09
N ALA A 123 17.45 -8.85 0.53
CA ALA A 123 18.49 -8.69 -0.47
C ALA A 123 18.15 -9.56 -1.67
N LYS A 124 18.49 -9.08 -2.85
CA LYS A 124 18.21 -9.76 -4.10
C LYS A 124 19.50 -9.87 -4.91
N TYR A 125 19.78 -11.07 -5.38
CA TYR A 125 20.91 -11.32 -6.27
C TYR A 125 20.40 -11.88 -7.59
N LYS A 126 20.81 -11.27 -8.69
CA LYS A 126 20.43 -11.73 -10.05
C LYS A 126 21.60 -12.46 -10.68
N PHE A 127 21.34 -13.60 -11.23
CA PHE A 127 22.32 -14.41 -11.95
C PHE A 127 22.47 -14.00 -13.40
#